data_3638601408f1ab1b56ea7ea67ef7df94
#
_entry.id   3638601408f1ab1b56ea7ea67ef7df94
#
_cell.length_a   1.000
_cell.length_b   1.000
_cell.length_c   1.000
_cell.angle_alpha   90.00
_cell.angle_beta   90.00
_cell.angle_gamma   90.00
#
_symmetry.space_group_name_H-M   'P 1'
#
loop_
_entity.id
_entity.type
_entity.pdbx_description
1 polymer ?
#
loop_
_entity_poly.entity_id
_entity_poly.type
_entity_poly.pdbx_seq_one_letter_code
_entity_poly.pdbx_strand_id
1 'polypeptide(L)'
;AFLEPAELDAGQWRTMIRATDELGKIVAEEYGLRLEFHPHADSHVETQAQTERFLDQTDPRYVSLCLDTGHLAYRHADNVAIISRHPDRIGYVHIKQMDPAIVARADREGLAFGQAVAMGASCEPPSGEPVVDDVAKALRDLDRDLFVVVEQDMYPTDFDKPKPIAQRTYTYLRGVGIGEQE
;
A
#
# COMPACT_ATOMS: atom_id res chain seq x y z
N ALA A 1 10.98 15.11 -16.00
CA ALA A 1 9.56 14.76 -16.03
C ALA A 1 9.46 13.26 -15.76
N PHE A 2 8.80 12.89 -14.69
CA PHE A 2 8.41 11.49 -14.50
C PHE A 2 7.30 11.24 -15.51
N LEU A 3 7.54 10.34 -16.46
CA LEU A 3 6.51 9.91 -17.40
C LEU A 3 5.57 9.00 -16.61
N GLU A 4 4.28 9.18 -16.78
CA GLU A 4 3.33 8.16 -16.32
C GLU A 4 3.71 6.81 -16.94
N PRO A 5 3.74 5.71 -16.16
CA PRO A 5 4.02 4.41 -16.73
C PRO A 5 2.91 4.09 -17.74
N ALA A 6 3.31 3.71 -18.95
CA ALA A 6 2.35 3.28 -19.95
C ALA A 6 1.58 2.04 -19.42
N GLU A 7 0.29 1.96 -19.72
CA GLU A 7 -0.48 0.74 -19.43
C GLU A 7 0.18 -0.47 -20.10
N LEU A 8 0.28 -1.57 -19.37
CA LEU A 8 0.78 -2.82 -19.91
C LEU A 8 -0.23 -3.38 -20.91
N ASP A 9 0.24 -3.74 -22.10
CA ASP A 9 -0.58 -4.53 -23.02
C ASP A 9 -0.84 -5.94 -22.45
N ALA A 10 -1.75 -6.68 -23.09
CA ALA A 10 -2.13 -8.01 -22.62
C ALA A 10 -0.96 -9.01 -22.59
N GLY A 11 0.05 -8.85 -23.46
CA GLY A 11 1.25 -9.70 -23.51
C GLY A 11 2.19 -9.38 -22.35
N GLN A 12 2.45 -8.09 -22.13
CA GLN A 12 3.26 -7.59 -21.03
C GLN A 12 2.65 -7.96 -19.68
N TRP A 13 1.32 -7.79 -19.53
CA TRP A 13 0.61 -8.18 -18.32
C TRP A 13 0.78 -9.68 -18.01
N ARG A 14 0.52 -10.57 -19.00
CA ARG A 14 0.73 -12.02 -18.83
C ARG A 14 2.18 -12.35 -18.45
N THR A 15 3.14 -11.64 -19.02
CA THR A 15 4.56 -11.83 -18.71
C THR A 15 4.86 -11.44 -17.27
N MET A 16 4.31 -10.32 -16.78
CA MET A 16 4.44 -9.88 -15.39
C MET A 16 3.84 -10.94 -14.44
N ILE A 17 2.61 -11.38 -14.65
CA ILE A 17 1.96 -12.41 -13.83
C ILE A 17 2.82 -13.67 -13.74
N ARG A 18 3.20 -14.24 -14.89
CA ARG A 18 4.04 -15.45 -14.91
C ARG A 18 5.37 -15.26 -14.21
N ALA A 19 6.07 -14.15 -14.45
CA ALA A 19 7.36 -13.89 -13.81
C ALA A 19 7.22 -13.70 -12.29
N THR A 20 6.12 -13.11 -11.83
CA THR A 20 5.84 -12.96 -10.40
C THR A 20 5.57 -14.32 -9.74
N ASP A 21 4.78 -15.19 -10.38
CA ASP A 21 4.53 -16.54 -9.87
C ASP A 21 5.81 -17.39 -9.83
N GLU A 22 6.62 -17.33 -10.89
CA GLU A 22 7.92 -18.02 -10.93
C GLU A 22 8.85 -17.52 -9.81
N LEU A 23 8.95 -16.21 -9.62
CA LEU A 23 9.74 -15.63 -8.55
C LEU A 23 9.21 -16.02 -7.18
N GLY A 24 7.90 -15.91 -6.96
CA GLY A 24 7.26 -16.28 -5.70
C GLY A 24 7.50 -17.75 -5.35
N LYS A 25 7.42 -18.64 -6.34
CA LYS A 25 7.72 -20.06 -6.17
C LYS A 25 9.18 -20.28 -5.73
N ILE A 26 10.15 -19.66 -6.42
CA ILE A 26 11.58 -19.77 -6.07
C ILE A 26 11.82 -19.26 -4.64
N VAL A 27 11.26 -18.09 -4.31
CA VAL A 27 11.39 -17.46 -3.00
C VAL A 27 10.83 -18.36 -1.89
N ALA A 28 9.71 -19.03 -2.15
CA ALA A 28 9.08 -19.92 -1.18
C ALA A 28 9.83 -21.28 -1.05
N GLU A 29 10.11 -21.94 -2.18
CA GLU A 29 10.60 -23.31 -2.18
C GLU A 29 12.12 -23.40 -1.87
N GLU A 30 12.91 -22.40 -2.30
CA GLU A 30 14.37 -22.44 -2.10
C GLU A 30 14.83 -21.69 -0.85
N TYR A 31 14.10 -20.62 -0.46
CA TYR A 31 14.53 -19.73 0.64
C TYR A 31 13.58 -19.73 1.84
N GLY A 32 12.41 -20.37 1.76
CA GLY A 32 11.41 -20.37 2.85
C GLY A 32 10.85 -18.98 3.17
N LEU A 33 10.87 -18.07 2.18
CA LEU A 33 10.37 -16.71 2.30
C LEU A 33 9.01 -16.57 1.60
N ARG A 34 8.35 -15.43 1.75
CA ARG A 34 7.10 -15.10 1.04
C ARG A 34 7.32 -13.92 0.12
N LEU A 35 6.68 -13.94 -1.04
CA LEU A 35 6.65 -12.80 -1.95
C LEU A 35 5.39 -11.97 -1.69
N GLU A 36 5.60 -10.74 -1.26
CA GLU A 36 4.56 -9.76 -1.02
C GLU A 36 4.60 -8.70 -2.14
N PHE A 37 3.60 -8.69 -3.00
CA PHE A 37 3.52 -7.72 -4.09
C PHE A 37 2.97 -6.40 -3.57
N HIS A 38 3.66 -5.30 -3.86
CA HIS A 38 3.32 -3.96 -3.40
C HIS A 38 2.85 -3.07 -4.57
N PRO A 39 1.52 -2.86 -4.75
CA PRO A 39 1.00 -1.85 -5.67
C PRO A 39 1.48 -0.46 -5.27
N HIS A 40 1.94 0.33 -6.24
CA HIS A 40 2.54 1.63 -5.96
C HIS A 40 2.03 2.68 -6.94
N ALA A 41 1.69 3.87 -6.46
CA ALA A 41 1.32 5.00 -7.31
C ALA A 41 2.42 5.29 -8.33
N ASP A 42 2.03 5.65 -9.55
CA ASP A 42 2.90 5.81 -10.72
C ASP A 42 3.66 4.52 -11.13
N SER A 43 3.05 3.35 -10.88
CA SER A 43 3.54 2.05 -11.37
C SER A 43 2.50 1.38 -12.28
N HIS A 44 2.84 0.20 -12.81
CA HIS A 44 1.92 -0.55 -13.70
C HIS A 44 0.74 -1.22 -12.98
N VAL A 45 0.80 -1.31 -11.64
CA VAL A 45 -0.29 -1.81 -10.79
C VAL A 45 -0.46 -0.81 -9.66
N GLU A 46 -1.43 0.09 -9.80
CA GLU A 46 -1.64 1.19 -8.88
C GLU A 46 -3.11 1.41 -8.50
N THR A 47 -4.04 1.03 -9.36
CA THR A 47 -5.48 1.19 -9.11
C THR A 47 -6.07 -0.05 -8.44
N GLN A 48 -7.25 0.10 -7.81
CA GLN A 48 -7.97 -1.04 -7.23
C GLN A 48 -8.24 -2.14 -8.26
N ALA A 49 -8.73 -1.77 -9.44
CA ALA A 49 -9.05 -2.75 -10.49
C ALA A 49 -7.80 -3.52 -10.96
N GLN A 50 -6.65 -2.85 -11.08
CA GLN A 50 -5.39 -3.50 -11.44
C GLN A 50 -4.90 -4.41 -10.31
N THR A 51 -4.99 -3.97 -9.05
CA THR A 51 -4.62 -4.75 -7.87
C THR A 51 -5.48 -6.02 -7.75
N GLU A 52 -6.80 -5.89 -7.80
CA GLU A 52 -7.71 -7.03 -7.76
C GLU A 52 -7.45 -8.00 -8.93
N ARG A 53 -7.30 -7.46 -10.16
CA ARG A 53 -6.94 -8.28 -11.33
C ARG A 53 -5.61 -9.02 -11.15
N PHE A 54 -4.61 -8.37 -10.55
CA PHE A 54 -3.32 -8.99 -10.25
C PHE A 54 -3.47 -10.15 -9.26
N LEU A 55 -4.22 -9.93 -8.18
CA LEU A 55 -4.49 -10.95 -7.19
C LEU A 55 -5.28 -12.14 -7.76
N ASP A 56 -6.26 -11.89 -8.63
CA ASP A 56 -7.06 -12.94 -9.27
C ASP A 56 -6.25 -13.80 -10.24
N GLN A 57 -5.15 -13.27 -10.79
CA GLN A 57 -4.36 -13.94 -11.83
C GLN A 57 -3.04 -14.51 -11.33
N THR A 58 -2.58 -14.18 -10.13
CA THR A 58 -1.38 -14.75 -9.52
C THR A 58 -1.70 -15.94 -8.61
N ASP A 59 -0.74 -16.86 -8.47
CA ASP A 59 -0.88 -18.05 -7.65
C ASP A 59 -0.89 -17.69 -6.15
N PRO A 60 -2.01 -17.90 -5.43
CA PRO A 60 -2.14 -17.55 -4.02
C PRO A 60 -1.21 -18.34 -3.08
N ARG A 61 -0.60 -19.42 -3.56
CA ARG A 61 0.37 -20.20 -2.77
C ARG A 61 1.71 -19.48 -2.64
N TYR A 62 2.04 -18.62 -3.59
CA TYR A 62 3.36 -18.03 -3.73
C TYR A 62 3.38 -16.50 -3.67
N VAL A 63 2.25 -15.86 -3.98
CA VAL A 63 2.15 -14.41 -4.08
C VAL A 63 1.06 -13.90 -3.17
N SER A 64 1.38 -12.97 -2.29
CA SER A 64 0.44 -12.23 -1.45
C SER A 64 0.54 -10.73 -1.72
N LEU A 65 -0.33 -9.96 -1.08
CA LEU A 65 -0.37 -8.52 -1.19
C LEU A 65 0.31 -7.88 0.02
N CYS A 66 1.30 -7.03 -0.23
CA CYS A 66 1.67 -5.96 0.68
C CYS A 66 0.67 -4.82 0.45
N LEU A 67 -0.33 -4.73 1.32
CA LEU A 67 -1.35 -3.69 1.26
C LEU A 67 -0.76 -2.37 1.74
N ASP A 68 -0.43 -1.45 0.83
CA ASP A 68 -0.10 -0.07 1.20
C ASP A 68 -1.36 0.79 1.12
N THR A 69 -1.80 1.24 2.29
CA THR A 69 -3.07 1.97 2.40
C THR A 69 -3.01 3.34 1.75
N GLY A 70 -1.85 3.98 1.73
CA GLY A 70 -1.67 5.32 1.16
C GLY A 70 -1.56 5.31 -0.35
N HIS A 71 -0.76 4.41 -0.95
CA HIS A 71 -0.68 4.31 -2.41
C HIS A 71 -2.02 3.98 -3.03
N LEU A 72 -2.77 3.07 -2.42
CA LEU A 72 -4.12 2.72 -2.85
C LEU A 72 -5.09 3.90 -2.69
N ALA A 73 -5.07 4.61 -1.55
CA ALA A 73 -5.90 5.79 -1.34
C ALA A 73 -5.54 6.94 -2.30
N TYR A 74 -4.27 7.11 -2.63
CA TYR A 74 -3.82 8.09 -3.63
C TYR A 74 -4.47 7.84 -5.01
N ARG A 75 -4.77 6.59 -5.33
CA ARG A 75 -5.49 6.17 -6.55
C ARG A 75 -6.97 5.87 -6.30
N HIS A 76 -7.55 6.45 -5.25
CA HIS A 76 -8.98 6.36 -4.90
C HIS A 76 -9.50 4.94 -4.68
N ALA A 77 -8.62 4.00 -4.31
CA ALA A 77 -9.03 2.65 -3.99
C ALA A 77 -9.63 2.56 -2.59
N ASP A 78 -10.61 1.68 -2.44
CA ASP A 78 -11.21 1.34 -1.16
C ASP A 78 -10.40 0.19 -0.51
N ASN A 79 -9.54 0.55 0.45
CA ASN A 79 -8.70 -0.40 1.18
C ASN A 79 -9.53 -1.47 1.92
N VAL A 80 -10.65 -1.07 2.54
CA VAL A 80 -11.52 -2.00 3.29
C VAL A 80 -12.19 -2.98 2.34
N ALA A 81 -12.61 -2.53 1.16
CA ALA A 81 -13.17 -3.41 0.14
C ALA A 81 -12.13 -4.42 -0.37
N ILE A 82 -10.88 -4.02 -0.58
CA ILE A 82 -9.80 -4.95 -1.00
C ILE A 82 -9.55 -6.00 0.08
N ILE A 83 -9.42 -5.61 1.35
CA ILE A 83 -9.25 -6.53 2.48
C ILE A 83 -10.41 -7.54 2.53
N SER A 84 -11.64 -7.05 2.41
CA SER A 84 -12.84 -7.90 2.51
C SER A 84 -12.99 -8.87 1.35
N ARG A 85 -12.58 -8.48 0.13
CA ARG A 85 -12.68 -9.34 -1.07
C ARG A 85 -11.55 -10.36 -1.17
N HIS A 86 -10.38 -10.01 -0.66
CA HIS A 86 -9.17 -10.84 -0.79
C HIS A 86 -8.52 -11.11 0.59
N PRO A 87 -9.30 -11.59 1.60
CA PRO A 87 -8.81 -11.73 2.98
C PRO A 87 -7.57 -12.63 3.06
N ASP A 88 -7.52 -13.71 2.28
CA ASP A 88 -6.41 -14.68 2.29
C ASP A 88 -5.17 -14.20 1.54
N ARG A 89 -5.28 -13.08 0.83
CA ARG A 89 -4.19 -12.53 0.01
C ARG A 89 -3.42 -11.41 0.72
N ILE A 90 -3.93 -10.87 1.83
CA ILE A 90 -3.22 -9.83 2.59
C ILE A 90 -2.10 -10.49 3.38
N GLY A 91 -0.85 -10.30 3.03
CA GLY A 91 0.31 -10.92 3.69
C GLY A 91 1.18 -9.95 4.46
N TYR A 92 1.14 -8.68 4.11
CA TYR A 92 1.90 -7.58 4.71
C TYR A 92 1.12 -6.28 4.60
N VAL A 93 1.37 -5.33 5.49
CA VAL A 93 0.64 -4.06 5.49
C VAL A 93 1.58 -2.88 5.67
N HIS A 94 1.41 -1.85 4.84
CA HIS A 94 1.93 -0.51 5.08
C HIS A 94 0.77 0.41 5.47
N ILE A 95 0.86 0.99 6.66
CA ILE A 95 -0.05 2.06 7.08
C ILE A 95 0.54 3.39 6.63
N LYS A 96 -0.10 3.99 5.68
CA LYS A 96 0.21 5.29 5.11
C LYS A 96 -1.09 6.06 4.90
N GLN A 97 -1.08 7.36 5.14
CA GLN A 97 -2.22 8.23 4.84
C GLN A 97 -1.85 9.32 3.86
N MET A 98 -2.83 9.74 3.08
CA MET A 98 -2.70 10.79 2.09
C MET A 98 -3.64 11.96 2.42
N ASP A 99 -3.12 13.19 2.28
CA ASP A 99 -3.94 14.40 2.41
C ASP A 99 -4.89 14.51 1.21
N PRO A 100 -6.23 14.44 1.43
CA PRO A 100 -7.19 14.41 0.33
C PRO A 100 -7.22 15.72 -0.48
N ALA A 101 -6.84 16.85 0.11
CA ALA A 101 -6.81 18.13 -0.60
C ALA A 101 -5.64 18.18 -1.58
N ILE A 102 -4.48 17.64 -1.19
CA ILE A 102 -3.30 17.54 -2.04
C ILE A 102 -3.50 16.49 -3.12
N VAL A 103 -4.09 15.34 -2.80
CA VAL A 103 -4.46 14.32 -3.80
C VAL A 103 -5.39 14.92 -4.85
N ALA A 104 -6.48 15.56 -4.44
CA ALA A 104 -7.41 16.21 -5.37
C ALA A 104 -6.74 17.33 -6.21
N ARG A 105 -5.71 18.00 -5.69
CA ARG A 105 -4.91 18.95 -6.46
C ARG A 105 -4.04 18.24 -7.48
N ALA A 106 -3.36 17.15 -7.08
CA ALA A 106 -2.50 16.37 -7.97
C ALA A 106 -3.31 15.84 -9.17
N ASP A 107 -4.52 15.32 -8.93
CA ASP A 107 -5.42 14.85 -9.99
C ASP A 107 -5.79 15.97 -10.97
N ARG A 108 -6.19 17.13 -10.45
CA ARG A 108 -6.58 18.26 -11.31
C ARG A 108 -5.44 18.81 -12.16
N GLU A 109 -4.23 18.77 -11.61
CA GLU A 109 -3.02 19.35 -12.25
C GLU A 109 -2.21 18.29 -13.01
N GLY A 110 -2.59 17.00 -12.95
CA GLY A 110 -1.85 15.91 -13.58
C GLY A 110 -0.44 15.75 -13.01
N LEU A 111 -0.29 15.85 -11.68
CA LEU A 111 1.02 15.78 -11.04
C LEU A 111 1.41 14.31 -10.79
N ALA A 112 2.70 14.01 -10.98
CA ALA A 112 3.26 12.73 -10.57
C ALA A 112 3.26 12.58 -9.04
N PHE A 113 3.20 11.34 -8.54
CA PHE A 113 3.20 11.02 -7.11
C PHE A 113 4.34 11.72 -6.35
N GLY A 114 5.56 11.67 -6.87
CA GLY A 114 6.70 12.33 -6.23
C GLY A 114 6.55 13.86 -6.12
N GLN A 115 5.81 14.51 -7.04
CA GLN A 115 5.48 15.93 -6.94
C GLN A 115 4.45 16.19 -5.84
N ALA A 116 3.45 15.31 -5.73
CA ALA A 116 2.47 15.37 -4.65
C ALA A 116 3.13 15.14 -3.27
N VAL A 117 4.05 14.19 -3.17
CA VAL A 117 4.86 13.96 -1.95
C VAL A 117 5.66 15.21 -1.56
N ALA A 118 6.30 15.87 -2.52
CA ALA A 118 7.02 17.13 -2.26
C ALA A 118 6.12 18.27 -1.77
N MET A 119 4.80 18.18 -2.03
CA MET A 119 3.79 19.10 -1.51
C MET A 119 3.21 18.67 -0.15
N GLY A 120 3.62 17.52 0.38
CA GLY A 120 3.14 16.98 1.64
C GLY A 120 1.92 16.07 1.51
N ALA A 121 1.73 15.40 0.36
CA ALA A 121 0.60 14.50 0.15
C ALA A 121 0.56 13.34 1.14
N SER A 122 1.72 12.78 1.53
CA SER A 122 1.77 11.81 2.61
C SER A 122 1.72 12.53 3.96
N CYS A 123 0.72 12.23 4.77
CA CYS A 123 0.45 12.94 6.01
C CYS A 123 0.47 12.02 7.23
N GLU A 124 0.62 12.63 8.41
CA GLU A 124 0.65 11.92 9.68
C GLU A 124 -0.75 11.43 10.07
N PRO A 125 -0.95 10.13 10.40
CA PRO A 125 -2.21 9.65 10.96
C PRO A 125 -2.56 10.35 12.30
N PRO A 126 -3.84 10.66 12.53
CA PRO A 126 -5.02 10.33 11.72
C PRO A 126 -5.49 11.43 10.75
N SER A 127 -4.59 12.22 10.19
CA SER A 127 -4.95 13.47 9.49
C SER A 127 -5.40 13.31 8.04
N GLY A 128 -5.37 12.10 7.48
CA GLY A 128 -5.64 11.84 6.06
C GLY A 128 -6.53 10.64 5.77
N GLU A 129 -6.47 10.20 4.51
CA GLU A 129 -7.18 9.02 4.01
C GLU A 129 -6.19 7.88 3.69
N PRO A 130 -6.61 6.61 3.83
CA PRO A 130 -7.93 6.16 4.31
C PRO A 130 -8.07 6.38 5.82
N VAL A 131 -9.31 6.29 6.34
CA VAL A 131 -9.56 6.28 7.79
C VAL A 131 -8.90 5.04 8.39
N VAL A 132 -7.85 5.25 9.22
CA VAL A 132 -7.05 4.14 9.75
C VAL A 132 -7.86 3.25 10.69
N ASP A 133 -8.82 3.79 11.44
CA ASP A 133 -9.69 3.02 12.33
C ASP A 133 -10.48 1.94 11.57
N ASP A 134 -11.01 2.27 10.39
CA ASP A 134 -11.75 1.33 9.54
C ASP A 134 -10.84 0.25 8.97
N VAL A 135 -9.65 0.63 8.52
CA VAL A 135 -8.62 -0.31 8.05
C VAL A 135 -8.17 -1.22 9.18
N ALA A 136 -7.87 -0.67 10.37
CA ALA A 136 -7.46 -1.43 11.53
C ALA A 136 -8.52 -2.44 11.95
N LYS A 137 -9.81 -2.05 11.90
CA LYS A 137 -10.91 -2.96 12.16
C LYS A 137 -10.94 -4.09 11.12
N ALA A 138 -10.88 -3.78 9.83
CA ALA A 138 -10.90 -4.77 8.77
C ALA A 138 -9.72 -5.76 8.87
N LEU A 139 -8.53 -5.28 9.25
CA LEU A 139 -7.35 -6.13 9.46
C LEU A 139 -7.50 -7.05 10.66
N ARG A 140 -8.06 -6.57 11.79
CA ARG A 140 -8.34 -7.42 12.96
C ARG A 140 -9.37 -8.51 12.67
N ASP A 141 -10.36 -8.22 11.82
CA ASP A 141 -11.38 -9.19 11.42
C ASP A 141 -10.79 -10.37 10.61
N LEU A 142 -9.53 -10.27 10.13
CA LEU A 142 -8.81 -11.39 9.49
C LEU A 142 -8.35 -12.46 10.48
N ASP A 143 -8.29 -12.15 11.77
CA ASP A 143 -7.90 -13.05 12.88
C ASP A 143 -6.58 -13.79 12.63
N ARG A 144 -5.54 -13.05 12.21
CA ARG A 144 -4.20 -13.58 11.98
C ARG A 144 -3.11 -12.54 12.19
N ASP A 145 -1.90 -13.01 12.49
CA ASP A 145 -0.73 -12.16 12.65
C ASP A 145 -0.25 -11.61 11.30
N LEU A 146 -0.09 -10.28 11.24
CA LEU A 146 0.45 -9.57 10.10
C LEU A 146 1.55 -8.62 10.54
N PHE A 147 2.60 -8.51 9.73
CA PHE A 147 3.53 -7.39 9.88
C PHE A 147 2.88 -6.11 9.37
N VAL A 148 2.91 -5.07 10.22
CA VAL A 148 2.41 -3.75 9.90
C VAL A 148 3.56 -2.75 10.03
N VAL A 149 3.94 -2.14 8.92
CA VAL A 149 4.96 -1.08 8.86
C VAL A 149 4.26 0.25 8.64
N VAL A 150 4.71 1.28 9.35
CA VAL A 150 4.23 2.64 9.15
C VAL A 150 5.15 3.34 8.17
N GLU A 151 4.59 3.90 7.11
CA GLU A 151 5.31 4.70 6.14
C GLU A 151 4.75 6.11 6.05
N GLN A 152 5.64 7.08 5.93
CA GLN A 152 5.28 8.45 5.57
C GLN A 152 6.37 9.02 4.67
N ASP A 153 6.02 9.28 3.40
CA ASP A 153 6.93 9.89 2.44
C ASP A 153 7.09 11.37 2.74
N MET A 154 8.30 11.78 3.07
CA MET A 154 8.63 13.17 3.39
C MET A 154 9.93 13.54 2.69
N TYR A 155 9.83 14.23 1.54
CA TYR A 155 11.01 14.72 0.84
C TYR A 155 10.70 16.00 0.05
N PRO A 156 11.47 17.07 0.27
CA PRO A 156 12.52 17.21 1.30
C PRO A 156 11.94 17.39 2.70
N THR A 157 12.68 16.98 3.74
CA THR A 157 12.27 17.18 5.14
C THR A 157 13.46 17.50 6.04
N ASP A 158 13.20 18.22 7.15
CA ASP A 158 14.19 18.46 8.19
C ASP A 158 14.38 17.21 9.05
N PHE A 159 15.60 16.92 9.48
CA PHE A 159 15.96 15.69 10.22
C PHE A 159 15.31 15.57 11.62
N ASP A 160 14.81 16.66 12.16
CA ASP A 160 14.13 16.68 13.46
C ASP A 160 12.64 16.31 13.40
N LYS A 161 12.03 16.31 12.20
CA LYS A 161 10.60 16.01 12.00
C LYS A 161 10.21 14.53 12.09
N PRO A 162 10.95 13.57 11.50
CA PRO A 162 10.49 12.17 11.43
C PRO A 162 10.27 11.52 12.80
N LYS A 163 11.18 11.73 13.76
CA LYS A 163 11.10 11.06 15.06
C LYS A 163 9.86 11.47 15.89
N PRO A 164 9.53 12.76 16.06
CA PRO A 164 8.31 13.15 16.77
C PRO A 164 7.02 12.63 16.07
N ILE A 165 7.00 12.64 14.74
CA ILE A 165 5.89 12.10 13.96
C ILE A 165 5.74 10.60 14.25
N ALA A 166 6.80 9.83 14.11
CA ALA A 166 6.78 8.39 14.39
C ALA A 166 6.28 8.06 15.80
N GLN A 167 6.67 8.86 16.80
CA GLN A 167 6.21 8.68 18.20
C GLN A 167 4.70 8.92 18.34
N ARG A 168 4.16 9.98 17.72
CA ARG A 168 2.71 10.26 17.78
C ARG A 168 1.92 9.23 17.00
N THR A 169 2.38 8.86 15.80
CA THR A 169 1.76 7.81 14.98
C THR A 169 1.73 6.48 15.71
N TYR A 170 2.84 6.07 16.34
CA TYR A 170 2.89 4.87 17.18
C TYR A 170 1.82 4.90 18.27
N THR A 171 1.73 6.00 19.02
CA THR A 171 0.74 6.15 20.10
C THR A 171 -0.69 6.04 19.57
N TYR A 172 -0.97 6.68 18.45
CA TYR A 172 -2.29 6.61 17.81
C TYR A 172 -2.62 5.18 17.36
N LEU A 173 -1.72 4.52 16.65
CA LEU A 173 -1.93 3.17 16.13
C LEU A 173 -2.14 2.13 17.26
N ARG A 174 -1.43 2.25 18.36
CA ARG A 174 -1.68 1.45 19.57
C ARG A 174 -3.10 1.67 20.09
N GLY A 175 -3.56 2.92 20.07
CA GLY A 175 -4.92 3.27 20.51
C GLY A 175 -6.03 2.66 19.67
N VAL A 176 -5.77 2.42 18.37
CA VAL A 176 -6.73 1.77 17.46
C VAL A 176 -6.50 0.26 17.29
N GLY A 177 -5.61 -0.32 18.13
CA GLY A 177 -5.38 -1.76 18.19
C GLY A 177 -4.45 -2.31 17.13
N ILE A 178 -3.56 -1.49 16.58
CA ILE A 178 -2.44 -1.92 15.73
C ILE A 178 -1.17 -1.99 16.60
N GLY A 179 -0.49 -3.15 16.54
CA GLY A 179 0.69 -3.48 17.33
C GLY A 179 0.35 -4.35 18.54
N GLU A 180 1.38 -4.93 19.18
CA GLU A 180 1.21 -5.81 20.34
C GLU A 180 0.58 -5.06 21.50
N GLN A 181 -0.39 -5.70 22.15
CA GLN A 181 -0.92 -5.24 23.43
C GLN A 181 -0.07 -5.89 24.52
N GLU A 182 0.55 -5.07 25.39
CA GLU A 182 1.23 -5.54 26.59
C GLU A 182 0.24 -6.14 27.59
#